data_cb2d1c0bfecd4ae1a33225db60a68162
#
_entry.id   cb2d1c0bfecd4ae1a33225db60a68162
#
_cell.length_a   1.000
_cell.length_b   1.000
_cell.length_c   1.000
_cell.angle_alpha   90.00
_cell.angle_beta   90.00
_cell.angle_gamma   90.00
#
_symmetry.space_group_name_H-M   'P 1'
#
loop_
_entity.id
_entity.type
_entity.pdbx_description
1 polymer ?
#
loop_
_entity_poly.entity_id
_entity_poly.type
_entity_poly.pdbx_seq_one_letter_code
_entity_poly.pdbx_strand_id
1 'polypeptide(L)' 'MVEVFVTNVRRVATAQEIVALLLENFPDSKINFDLEDCDKVLRVEGENFHPGKIMMLVNETGFHCQIMED' A
#
# COMPACT_ATOMS: atom_id res chain seq x y z
N MET A 1 -7.43 9.70 -8.41
CA MET A 1 -6.20 8.97 -8.74
C MET A 1 -6.19 7.64 -8.03
N VAL A 2 -5.86 6.59 -8.74
CA VAL A 2 -5.75 5.25 -8.18
C VAL A 2 -4.38 4.70 -8.55
N GLU A 3 -3.69 4.11 -7.57
CA GLU A 3 -2.42 3.45 -7.81
C GLU A 3 -2.47 2.06 -7.18
N VAL A 4 -1.91 1.10 -7.89
CA VAL A 4 -1.88 -0.29 -7.46
C VAL A 4 -0.42 -0.72 -7.31
N PHE A 5 -0.11 -1.35 -6.17
CA PHE A 5 1.26 -1.77 -5.86
C PHE A 5 1.31 -3.27 -5.65
N VAL A 6 2.42 -3.87 -6.08
CA VAL A 6 2.77 -5.26 -5.76
C VAL A 6 3.57 -5.24 -4.46
N THR A 7 3.22 -6.09 -3.52
CA THR A 7 3.93 -6.20 -2.25
C THR A 7 4.25 -7.65 -1.92
N ASN A 8 4.96 -7.84 -0.81
CA ASN A 8 5.18 -9.18 -0.23
C ASN A 8 4.54 -9.31 1.15
N VAL A 9 3.56 -8.48 1.44
CA VAL A 9 2.80 -8.56 2.70
C VAL A 9 1.85 -9.75 2.63
N ARG A 10 1.93 -10.66 3.62
CA ARG A 10 1.14 -11.89 3.63
C ARG A 10 0.13 -11.98 4.76
N ARG A 11 0.36 -11.27 5.85
CA ARG A 11 -0.44 -11.39 7.07
C ARG A 11 -1.42 -10.24 7.19
N VAL A 12 -2.66 -10.56 7.55
CA VAL A 12 -3.71 -9.56 7.73
C VAL A 12 -3.30 -8.54 8.79
N ALA A 13 -2.73 -8.98 9.91
CA ALA A 13 -2.30 -8.07 10.96
C ALA A 13 -1.27 -7.05 10.45
N THR A 14 -0.30 -7.51 9.68
CA THR A 14 0.72 -6.64 9.07
C THR A 14 0.08 -5.65 8.10
N ALA A 15 -0.83 -6.14 7.26
CA ALA A 15 -1.54 -5.30 6.31
C ALA A 15 -2.32 -4.20 7.02
N GLN A 16 -2.99 -4.53 8.11
CA GLN A 16 -3.73 -3.54 8.90
C GLN A 16 -2.83 -2.47 9.50
N GLU A 17 -1.66 -2.86 9.99
CA GLU A 17 -0.67 -1.92 10.52
C GLU A 17 -0.17 -0.97 9.44
N ILE A 18 0.10 -1.49 8.25
CA ILE A 18 0.56 -0.68 7.12
C ILE A 18 -0.54 0.28 6.67
N VAL A 19 -1.78 -0.20 6.57
CA VAL A 19 -2.91 0.67 6.23
C VAL A 19 -3.03 1.81 7.24
N ALA A 20 -2.92 1.52 8.53
CA ALA A 20 -2.99 2.55 9.57
C ALA A 20 -1.88 3.59 9.41
N LEU A 21 -0.66 3.14 9.13
CA LEU A 21 0.47 4.02 8.89
C LEU A 21 0.23 4.93 7.68
N LEU A 22 -0.25 4.35 6.58
CA LEU A 22 -0.51 5.12 5.37
C LEU A 22 -1.66 6.11 5.58
N LEU A 23 -2.68 5.74 6.34
CA LEU A 23 -3.79 6.65 6.64
C LEU A 23 -3.37 7.81 7.53
N GLU A 24 -2.36 7.63 8.39
CA GLU A 24 -1.80 8.74 9.15
C GLU A 24 -1.17 9.79 8.25
N ASN A 25 -0.57 9.36 7.14
CA ASN A 25 0.09 10.24 6.19
C ASN A 25 -0.86 10.76 5.11
N PHE A 26 -1.87 9.97 4.76
CA PHE A 26 -2.82 10.30 3.69
C PHE A 26 -4.25 10.01 4.18
N PRO A 27 -4.77 10.84 5.13
CA PRO A 27 -6.04 10.52 5.80
C PRO A 27 -7.26 10.56 4.89
N ASP A 28 -7.17 11.23 3.75
CA ASP A 28 -8.28 11.33 2.81
C ASP A 28 -8.26 10.25 1.73
N SER A 29 -7.30 9.33 1.80
CA SER A 29 -7.17 8.26 0.83
C SER A 29 -7.91 7.01 1.28
N LYS A 30 -8.33 6.21 0.30
CA LYS A 30 -8.86 4.86 0.54
C LYS A 30 -7.74 3.87 0.29
N ILE A 31 -7.45 3.05 1.28
CA ILE A 31 -6.28 2.15 1.23
C ILE A 31 -6.74 0.74 1.59
N ASN A 32 -6.47 -0.20 0.70
CA ASN A 32 -6.87 -1.59 0.88
C ASN A 32 -5.78 -2.53 0.41
N PHE A 33 -5.68 -3.69 1.06
CA PHE A 33 -4.86 -4.80 0.58
C PHE A 33 -5.76 -5.89 0.03
N ASP A 34 -5.30 -6.53 -1.04
CA ASP A 34 -5.87 -7.78 -1.52
C ASP A 34 -4.82 -8.86 -1.33
N LEU A 35 -4.88 -9.55 -0.20
CA LEU A 35 -3.90 -10.57 0.16
C LEU A 35 -4.18 -11.93 -0.47
N GLU A 36 -5.35 -12.10 -1.08
CA GLU A 36 -5.68 -13.30 -1.82
C GLU A 36 -5.03 -13.30 -3.20
N ASP A 37 -4.72 -12.11 -3.73
CA ASP A 37 -3.99 -12.00 -4.98
C ASP A 37 -2.55 -12.51 -4.78
N CYS A 38 -2.03 -13.21 -5.78
CA CYS A 38 -0.67 -13.74 -5.72
C CYS A 38 0.39 -12.63 -5.60
N ASP A 39 0.08 -11.44 -6.07
CA ASP A 39 0.98 -10.28 -6.00
C ASP A 39 0.83 -9.48 -4.71
N LYS A 40 -0.04 -9.93 -3.80
CA LYS A 40 -0.27 -9.25 -2.51
C LYS A 40 -0.49 -7.76 -2.72
N VAL A 41 -1.53 -7.43 -3.43
CA VAL A 41 -1.78 -6.10 -3.97
C VAL A 41 -2.15 -5.11 -2.87
N LEU A 42 -1.54 -3.92 -2.94
CA LEU A 42 -1.94 -2.74 -2.18
C LEU A 42 -2.57 -1.76 -3.15
N ARG A 43 -3.80 -1.36 -2.87
CA ARG A 43 -4.53 -0.40 -3.68
C ARG A 43 -4.74 0.89 -2.90
N VAL A 44 -4.35 2.01 -3.49
CA VAL A 44 -4.51 3.34 -2.89
C VAL A 44 -5.29 4.22 -3.84
N GLU A 45 -6.36 4.82 -3.33
CA GLU A 45 -7.21 5.73 -4.10
C GLU A 45 -7.32 7.05 -3.36
N GLY A 46 -7.08 8.15 -4.05
CA GLY A 46 -7.16 9.48 -3.47
C GLY A 46 -6.75 10.55 -4.46
N GLU A 47 -6.77 11.81 -4.02
CA GLU A 47 -6.49 12.93 -4.91
C GLU A 47 -5.06 13.46 -4.78
N ASN A 48 -4.47 13.39 -3.59
CA ASN A 48 -3.21 14.07 -3.29
C ASN A 48 -2.19 13.16 -2.61
N PHE A 49 -1.89 12.01 -3.22
CA PHE A 49 -0.81 11.18 -2.69
C PHE A 49 0.29 11.03 -3.74
N HIS A 50 1.49 10.72 -3.26
CA HIS A 50 2.64 10.45 -4.11
C HIS A 50 2.99 8.98 -4.03
N PRO A 51 2.94 8.24 -5.15
CA PRO A 51 3.27 6.80 -5.14
C PRO A 51 4.64 6.52 -4.52
N GLY A 52 5.63 7.36 -4.80
CA GLY A 52 6.97 7.20 -4.22
C GLY A 52 6.97 7.27 -2.70
N LYS A 53 6.15 8.14 -2.12
CA LYS A 53 6.04 8.25 -0.67
C LYS A 53 5.42 6.99 -0.06
N ILE A 54 4.41 6.44 -0.74
CA ILE A 54 3.77 5.20 -0.29
C ILE A 54 4.77 4.05 -0.31
N MET A 55 5.52 3.89 -1.40
CA MET A 55 6.54 2.86 -1.51
C MET A 55 7.60 3.01 -0.40
N MET A 56 8.03 4.24 -0.14
CA MET A 56 9.01 4.51 0.90
C MET A 56 8.48 4.09 2.28
N LEU A 57 7.25 4.47 2.62
CA LEU A 57 6.67 4.15 3.90
C LEU A 57 6.52 2.64 4.10
N VAL A 58 6.09 1.92 3.07
CA VAL A 58 5.96 0.46 3.15
C VAL A 58 7.34 -0.19 3.28
N ASN A 59 8.32 0.28 2.50
CA ASN A 59 9.69 -0.24 2.58
C ASN A 59 10.31 -0.04 3.95
N GLU A 60 10.01 1.07 4.61
CA GLU A 60 10.50 1.34 5.96
C GLU A 60 9.97 0.34 6.99
N THR A 61 8.83 -0.29 6.73
CA THR A 61 8.30 -1.33 7.61
C THR A 61 8.95 -2.70 7.37
N GLY A 62 9.83 -2.80 6.37
CA GLY A 62 10.55 -4.03 6.05
C GLY A 62 9.96 -4.86 4.93
N PHE A 63 9.00 -4.31 4.17
CA PHE A 63 8.34 -5.03 3.08
C PHE A 63 8.62 -4.41 1.73
N HIS A 64 8.47 -5.20 0.67
CA HIS A 64 8.57 -4.69 -0.69
C HIS A 64 7.28 -4.02 -1.11
N CYS A 65 7.43 -2.93 -1.88
CA CYS A 65 6.30 -2.23 -2.47
C CYS A 65 6.76 -1.59 -3.77
N GLN A 66 6.15 -1.98 -4.87
CA GLN A 66 6.46 -1.45 -6.20
C GLN A 66 5.17 -1.18 -6.95
N ILE A 67 5.18 -0.18 -7.83
CA ILE A 67 4.03 0.09 -8.69
C ILE A 67 3.82 -1.14 -9.58
N MET A 68 2.56 -1.59 -9.67
CA MET A 68 2.21 -2.69 -10.55
C MET A 68 2.31 -2.21 -12.00
N GLU A 69 3.06 -2.93 -12.81
CA GLU A 69 3.18 -2.64 -14.24
C GLU A 69 2.36 -3.65 -15.04
N ASP A 70 1.73 -3.16 -16.08
CA ASP A 70 0.94 -3.99 -17.01
C ASP A 70 1.81 -4.71 -18.01
#